data_fd9562def207b3f06b71e895b95f915b
#
_entry.id   fd9562def207b3f06b71e895b95f915b
#
_cell.length_a   1.000
_cell.length_b   1.000
_cell.length_c   1.000
_cell.angle_alpha   90.00
_cell.angle_beta   90.00
_cell.angle_gamma   90.00
#
_symmetry.space_group_name_H-M   'P 1'
#
loop_
_entity.id
_entity.type
_entity.pdbx_description
1 polymer ?
#
loop_
_entity_poly.entity_id
_entity_poly.type
_entity_poly.pdbx_seq_one_letter_code
_entity_poly.pdbx_strand_id
1 'polypeptide(L)'
;MGAVRHKGFIPWDDDADVMMLRKDYDRFLSVLPSELPNYLFAQTQKNEKDSHFPFTKLRINDTLLSTEFTSRFPNIHNGIFLDVLAQDYTSNNAFLRKIHMKATASSRWLVRDKWRGTSVNANSRFSSLCANILRKIFPLGFLQKVQNKLISLHKNMKNPKYLFDSMGRNVSRGAFPAEWLDEAIWVDFENAKLPIPKEYDKYLKYLYGDYMEMIPVSERHVSHDIKQIDLGEYAGYVCKDSF
;
A
#
# COMPACT_ATOMS: atom_id res chain seq x y z
N MET A 1 9.09 9.08 3.19
CA MET A 1 10.39 9.20 3.90
C MET A 1 11.52 9.56 2.93
N GLY A 2 11.68 8.88 1.81
CA GLY A 2 12.70 9.18 0.80
C GLY A 2 12.77 10.66 0.41
N ALA A 3 11.64 11.27 0.03
CA ALA A 3 11.57 12.69 -0.35
C ALA A 3 12.12 13.66 0.72
N VAL A 4 11.94 13.36 2.01
CA VAL A 4 12.36 14.26 3.11
C VAL A 4 13.81 14.02 3.51
N ARG A 5 14.17 12.77 3.78
CA ARG A 5 15.47 12.41 4.32
C ARG A 5 16.58 12.32 3.27
N HIS A 6 16.26 11.73 2.10
CA HIS A 6 17.23 11.46 1.04
C HIS A 6 17.11 12.41 -0.16
N LYS A 7 16.00 13.17 -0.26
CA LYS A 7 15.61 13.95 -1.45
C LYS A 7 15.51 13.08 -2.72
N GLY A 8 15.27 11.79 -2.53
CA GLY A 8 15.26 10.77 -3.57
C GLY A 8 14.87 9.40 -3.01
N PHE A 9 15.19 8.35 -3.74
CA PHE A 9 15.00 6.99 -3.28
C PHE A 9 15.86 6.67 -2.06
N ILE A 10 15.38 5.80 -1.20
CA ILE A 10 16.18 5.25 -0.10
C ILE A 10 17.06 4.15 -0.70
N PRO A 11 18.41 4.21 -0.59
CA PRO A 11 19.32 3.34 -1.34
C PRO A 11 19.16 1.82 -1.12
N TRP A 12 18.55 1.42 -0.01
CA TRP A 12 18.28 0.01 0.32
C TRP A 12 16.80 -0.37 0.28
N ASP A 13 15.95 0.49 -0.32
CA ASP A 13 14.53 0.24 -0.50
C ASP A 13 14.25 -0.13 -1.97
N ASP A 14 13.40 -1.10 -2.19
CA ASP A 14 13.15 -1.69 -3.51
C ASP A 14 11.74 -1.43 -4.02
N ASP A 15 10.98 -0.58 -3.33
CA ASP A 15 9.65 -0.15 -3.77
C ASP A 15 9.47 1.37 -3.65
N ALA A 16 8.45 1.86 -4.30
CA ALA A 16 7.99 3.24 -4.17
C ALA A 16 6.50 3.26 -3.88
N ASP A 17 6.14 4.03 -2.87
CA ASP A 17 4.76 4.21 -2.43
C ASP A 17 4.34 5.67 -2.58
N VAL A 18 3.19 5.90 -3.19
CA VAL A 18 2.49 7.19 -3.16
C VAL A 18 1.13 7.02 -2.50
N MET A 19 0.68 8.07 -1.83
CA MET A 19 -0.62 8.05 -1.17
C MET A 19 -1.45 9.27 -1.54
N MET A 20 -2.76 9.10 -1.50
CA MET A 20 -3.73 10.18 -1.68
C MET A 20 -4.94 10.00 -0.76
N LEU A 21 -5.67 11.06 -0.51
CA LEU A 21 -6.94 10.95 0.21
C LEU A 21 -7.92 10.08 -0.59
N ARG A 22 -8.82 9.37 0.09
CA ARG A 22 -9.82 8.50 -0.54
C ARG A 22 -10.56 9.15 -1.70
N LYS A 23 -10.94 10.41 -1.57
CA LYS A 23 -11.66 11.14 -2.62
C LYS A 23 -10.82 11.26 -3.90
N ASP A 24 -9.56 11.59 -3.74
CA ASP A 24 -8.63 11.76 -4.86
C ASP A 24 -8.25 10.39 -5.46
N TYR A 25 -8.11 9.36 -4.64
CA TYR A 25 -7.92 7.99 -5.10
C TYR A 25 -9.11 7.47 -5.90
N ASP A 26 -10.35 7.71 -5.45
CA ASP A 26 -11.55 7.32 -6.19
C ASP A 26 -11.63 8.07 -7.54
N ARG A 27 -11.23 9.37 -7.58
CA ARG A 27 -11.10 10.15 -8.81
C ARG A 27 -9.98 9.59 -9.70
N PHE A 28 -8.81 9.33 -9.17
CA PHE A 28 -7.71 8.69 -9.87
C PHE A 28 -8.17 7.40 -10.56
N LEU A 29 -8.84 6.49 -9.86
CA LEU A 29 -9.39 5.27 -10.45
C LEU A 29 -10.40 5.52 -11.57
N SER A 30 -11.12 6.63 -11.53
CA SER A 30 -12.12 6.96 -12.55
C SER A 30 -11.50 7.47 -13.85
N VAL A 31 -10.33 8.10 -13.80
CA VAL A 31 -9.63 8.65 -14.97
C VAL A 31 -8.61 7.68 -15.57
N LEU A 32 -8.14 6.69 -14.81
CA LEU A 32 -7.16 5.70 -15.29
C LEU A 32 -7.49 5.08 -16.65
N PRO A 33 -8.75 4.66 -16.96
CA PRO A 33 -9.04 4.02 -18.23
C PRO A 33 -8.81 4.90 -19.46
N SER A 34 -8.88 6.24 -19.30
CA SER A 34 -8.72 7.20 -20.40
C SER A 34 -7.34 7.86 -20.44
N GLU A 35 -6.65 7.93 -19.30
CA GLU A 35 -5.43 8.73 -19.15
C GLU A 35 -4.17 7.88 -18.93
N LEU A 36 -4.33 6.56 -18.74
CA LEU A 36 -3.18 5.68 -18.49
C LEU A 36 -2.35 5.52 -19.76
N PRO A 37 -1.06 5.86 -19.74
CA PRO A 37 -0.18 5.62 -20.89
C PRO A 37 -0.08 4.13 -21.26
N ASN A 38 0.08 3.83 -22.55
CA ASN A 38 0.10 2.46 -23.06
C ASN A 38 1.23 1.59 -22.49
N TYR A 39 2.32 2.19 -22.00
CA TYR A 39 3.42 1.47 -21.36
C TYR A 39 3.15 1.11 -19.89
N LEU A 40 2.00 1.53 -19.34
CA LEU A 40 1.59 1.21 -17.97
C LEU A 40 0.36 0.31 -17.93
N PHE A 41 0.31 -0.54 -16.93
CA PHE A 41 -0.84 -1.34 -16.55
C PHE A 41 -1.29 -0.99 -15.12
N ALA A 42 -2.54 -0.61 -14.95
CA ALA A 42 -3.11 -0.38 -13.63
C ALA A 42 -3.68 -1.67 -13.05
N GLN A 43 -2.90 -2.37 -12.23
CA GLN A 43 -3.32 -3.58 -11.54
C GLN A 43 -4.22 -3.24 -10.35
N THR A 44 -5.45 -3.72 -10.39
CA THR A 44 -6.46 -3.58 -9.34
C THR A 44 -7.19 -4.89 -9.11
N GLN A 45 -7.88 -5.05 -7.99
CA GLN A 45 -8.75 -6.23 -7.77
C GLN A 45 -9.93 -6.35 -8.75
N LYS A 46 -10.21 -5.31 -9.55
CA LYS A 46 -11.28 -5.33 -10.55
C LYS A 46 -10.85 -5.98 -11.86
N ASN A 47 -9.66 -5.64 -12.36
CA ASN A 47 -9.14 -6.13 -13.62
C ASN A 47 -8.25 -7.37 -13.47
N GLU A 48 -7.69 -7.59 -12.28
CA GLU A 48 -6.89 -8.77 -11.96
C GLU A 48 -7.41 -9.44 -10.70
N LYS A 49 -8.34 -10.36 -10.87
CA LYS A 49 -9.10 -11.01 -9.77
C LYS A 49 -8.22 -11.78 -8.79
N ASP A 50 -7.06 -12.22 -9.25
CA ASP A 50 -6.09 -12.94 -8.43
C ASP A 50 -5.16 -11.99 -7.66
N SER A 51 -5.30 -10.68 -7.82
CA SER A 51 -4.60 -9.70 -6.99
C SER A 51 -5.23 -9.61 -5.60
N HIS A 52 -4.42 -9.79 -4.56
CA HIS A 52 -4.91 -9.66 -3.18
C HIS A 52 -4.76 -8.23 -2.62
N PHE A 53 -4.05 -7.36 -3.33
CA PHE A 53 -3.80 -6.00 -2.89
C PHE A 53 -5.07 -5.15 -2.95
N PRO A 54 -5.45 -4.44 -1.86
CA PRO A 54 -6.62 -3.56 -1.88
C PRO A 54 -6.36 -2.21 -2.56
N PHE A 55 -5.11 -1.94 -2.94
CA PHE A 55 -4.64 -0.72 -3.59
C PHE A 55 -4.30 -0.97 -5.06
N THR A 56 -3.98 0.08 -5.78
CA THR A 56 -3.56 0.01 -7.17
C THR A 56 -2.04 -0.10 -7.27
N LYS A 57 -1.55 -1.01 -8.12
CA LYS A 57 -0.17 -0.99 -8.59
C LYS A 57 -0.15 -0.47 -10.02
N LEU A 58 0.60 0.60 -10.27
CA LEU A 58 0.94 0.99 -11.64
C LEU A 58 2.16 0.19 -12.05
N ARG A 59 2.00 -0.68 -13.04
CA ARG A 59 3.07 -1.57 -13.50
C ARG A 59 3.56 -1.17 -14.87
N ILE A 60 4.86 -1.26 -15.09
CA ILE A 60 5.47 -1.02 -16.38
C ILE A 60 5.32 -2.30 -17.21
N ASN A 61 4.70 -2.17 -18.41
CA ASN A 61 4.58 -3.26 -19.36
C ASN A 61 5.98 -3.71 -19.86
N ASP A 62 6.09 -4.94 -20.31
CA ASP A 62 7.32 -5.52 -20.85
C ASP A 62 8.52 -5.49 -19.89
N THR A 63 8.25 -5.41 -18.57
CA THR A 63 9.21 -5.57 -17.49
C THR A 63 8.80 -6.70 -16.55
N LEU A 64 9.73 -7.19 -15.74
CA LEU A 64 9.46 -8.23 -14.74
C LEU A 64 10.14 -7.88 -13.41
N LEU A 65 9.38 -7.95 -12.34
CA LEU A 65 9.88 -8.00 -10.97
C LEU A 65 9.08 -9.06 -10.22
N SER A 66 9.61 -10.26 -10.15
CA SER A 66 8.96 -11.38 -9.45
C SER A 66 9.65 -11.68 -8.13
N THR A 67 8.86 -11.93 -7.12
CA THR A 67 9.30 -12.44 -5.82
C THR A 67 9.13 -13.97 -5.79
N GLU A 68 9.75 -14.64 -4.81
CA GLU A 68 9.52 -16.07 -4.59
C GLU A 68 8.03 -16.43 -4.53
N PHE A 69 7.23 -15.52 -3.99
CA PHE A 69 5.79 -15.73 -3.88
C PHE A 69 5.04 -15.46 -5.19
N THR A 70 5.28 -14.32 -5.84
CA THR A 70 4.54 -13.93 -7.05
C THR A 70 4.90 -14.79 -8.26
N SER A 71 6.08 -15.42 -8.27
CA SER A 71 6.47 -16.40 -9.31
C SER A 71 5.54 -17.61 -9.40
N ARG A 72 4.73 -17.87 -8.38
CA ARG A 72 3.72 -18.93 -8.36
C ARG A 72 2.43 -18.57 -9.10
N PHE A 73 2.28 -17.30 -9.50
CA PHE A 73 1.11 -16.78 -10.19
C PHE A 73 1.50 -16.19 -11.54
N PRO A 74 1.79 -17.03 -12.54
CA PRO A 74 2.30 -16.57 -13.84
C PRO A 74 1.27 -15.74 -14.63
N ASN A 75 0.00 -15.82 -14.26
CA ASN A 75 -1.08 -15.13 -14.96
C ASN A 75 -1.36 -13.72 -14.41
N ILE A 76 -0.66 -13.27 -13.36
CA ILE A 76 -0.76 -11.90 -12.88
C ILE A 76 0.37 -11.05 -13.47
N HIS A 77 0.08 -9.77 -13.71
CA HIS A 77 1.09 -8.85 -14.20
C HIS A 77 2.15 -8.62 -13.11
N ASN A 78 3.39 -9.01 -13.38
CA ASN A 78 4.53 -8.92 -12.47
C ASN A 78 5.58 -7.88 -12.93
N GLY A 79 5.21 -6.86 -13.69
CA GLY A 79 6.10 -5.76 -14.08
C GLY A 79 6.55 -4.92 -12.88
N ILE A 80 7.61 -4.14 -13.07
CA ILE A 80 8.08 -3.12 -12.11
C ILE A 80 6.91 -2.21 -11.77
N PHE A 81 6.80 -1.76 -10.52
CA PHE A 81 5.59 -1.13 -10.03
C PHE A 81 5.81 0.10 -9.16
N LEU A 82 4.79 0.94 -9.14
CA LEU A 82 4.56 1.99 -8.15
C LEU A 82 3.27 1.67 -7.40
N ASP A 83 3.32 1.67 -6.07
CA ASP A 83 2.13 1.45 -5.24
C ASP A 83 1.39 2.76 -5.00
N VAL A 84 0.09 2.76 -5.31
CA VAL A 84 -0.80 3.91 -5.10
C VAL A 84 -1.84 3.53 -4.05
N LEU A 85 -1.73 4.15 -2.87
CA LEU A 85 -2.54 3.83 -1.71
C LEU A 85 -3.52 4.95 -1.39
N ALA A 86 -4.71 4.59 -0.88
CA ALA A 86 -5.61 5.57 -0.28
C ALA A 86 -5.39 5.68 1.23
N GLN A 87 -5.51 6.90 1.72
CA GLN A 87 -5.69 7.18 3.14
C GLN A 87 -7.19 7.34 3.41
N ASP A 88 -7.73 6.54 4.31
CA ASP A 88 -9.16 6.44 4.57
C ASP A 88 -9.57 7.07 5.88
N TYR A 89 -10.74 7.70 5.86
CA TYR A 89 -11.35 8.22 7.08
C TYR A 89 -11.85 7.10 7.99
N THR A 90 -11.77 7.35 9.28
CA THR A 90 -12.33 6.48 10.32
C THR A 90 -13.17 7.27 11.31
N SER A 91 -13.88 6.57 12.19
CA SER A 91 -14.81 7.19 13.15
C SER A 91 -14.13 8.23 14.04
N ASN A 92 -14.81 9.36 14.28
CA ASN A 92 -14.40 10.34 15.29
C ASN A 92 -14.51 9.77 16.73
N ASN A 93 -15.42 8.81 16.96
CA ASN A 93 -15.54 8.12 18.25
C ASN A 93 -14.40 7.11 18.43
N ALA A 94 -13.65 7.20 19.52
CA ALA A 94 -12.46 6.38 19.77
C ALA A 94 -12.74 4.87 19.82
N PHE A 95 -13.87 4.46 20.39
CA PHE A 95 -14.25 3.05 20.50
C PHE A 95 -14.63 2.48 19.12
N LEU A 96 -15.49 3.17 18.36
CA LEU A 96 -15.87 2.77 17.00
C LEU A 96 -14.67 2.77 16.06
N ARG A 97 -13.75 3.73 16.21
CA ARG A 97 -12.50 3.79 15.47
C ARG A 97 -11.65 2.54 15.69
N LYS A 98 -11.46 2.12 16.95
CA LYS A 98 -10.73 0.89 17.27
C LYS A 98 -11.38 -0.35 16.64
N ILE A 99 -12.70 -0.46 16.68
CA ILE A 99 -13.43 -1.57 16.06
C ILE A 99 -13.24 -1.56 14.56
N HIS A 100 -13.45 -0.42 13.90
CA HIS A 100 -13.30 -0.27 12.46
C HIS A 100 -11.89 -0.66 11.98
N MET A 101 -10.85 -0.14 12.63
CA MET A 101 -9.46 -0.44 12.28
C MET A 101 -9.12 -1.92 12.49
N LYS A 102 -9.57 -2.52 13.60
CA LYS A 102 -9.37 -3.96 13.84
C LYS A 102 -10.09 -4.83 12.81
N ALA A 103 -11.33 -4.47 12.45
CA ALA A 103 -12.09 -5.19 11.42
C ALA A 103 -11.39 -5.09 10.05
N THR A 104 -10.92 -3.89 9.67
CA THR A 104 -10.16 -3.67 8.44
C THR A 104 -8.85 -4.48 8.44
N ALA A 105 -8.07 -4.42 9.51
CA ALA A 105 -6.85 -5.21 9.65
C ALA A 105 -7.12 -6.72 9.52
N SER A 106 -8.13 -7.23 10.22
CA SER A 106 -8.51 -8.64 10.17
C SER A 106 -8.96 -9.08 8.78
N SER A 107 -9.74 -8.23 8.08
CA SER A 107 -10.17 -8.52 6.70
C SER A 107 -8.99 -8.61 5.73
N ARG A 108 -7.95 -7.76 5.91
CA ARG A 108 -6.73 -7.81 5.09
C ARG A 108 -5.95 -9.10 5.29
N TRP A 109 -5.77 -9.51 6.55
CA TRP A 109 -5.12 -10.78 6.87
C TRP A 109 -5.88 -11.95 6.24
N LEU A 110 -7.22 -11.94 6.37
CA LEU A 110 -8.07 -13.01 5.84
C LEU A 110 -7.98 -13.10 4.30
N VAL A 111 -8.04 -11.98 3.57
CA VAL A 111 -7.88 -11.92 2.11
C VAL A 111 -6.49 -12.40 1.70
N ARG A 112 -5.44 -11.88 2.33
CA ARG A 112 -4.05 -12.25 2.03
C ARG A 112 -3.79 -13.74 2.24
N ASP A 113 -4.22 -14.29 3.40
CA ASP A 113 -3.95 -15.68 3.73
C ASP A 113 -4.85 -16.64 2.93
N LYS A 114 -6.06 -16.20 2.54
CA LYS A 114 -6.89 -16.93 1.56
C LYS A 114 -6.18 -17.00 0.21
N TRP A 115 -5.65 -15.89 -0.28
CA TRP A 115 -4.92 -15.80 -1.54
C TRP A 115 -3.64 -16.65 -1.52
N ARG A 116 -2.85 -16.57 -0.43
CA ARG A 116 -1.63 -17.36 -0.24
C ARG A 116 -1.88 -18.85 -0.08
N GLY A 117 -3.11 -19.29 0.20
CA GLY A 117 -3.39 -20.66 0.57
C GLY A 117 -2.85 -21.06 1.94
N THR A 118 -2.38 -20.11 2.74
CA THR A 118 -1.80 -20.34 4.08
C THR A 118 -2.86 -20.33 5.17
N SER A 119 -2.60 -20.98 6.29
CA SER A 119 -3.47 -20.91 7.47
C SER A 119 -3.29 -19.58 8.20
N VAL A 120 -4.40 -19.03 8.71
CA VAL A 120 -4.36 -17.82 9.55
C VAL A 120 -3.85 -18.19 10.93
N ASN A 121 -2.74 -17.59 11.35
CA ASN A 121 -2.24 -17.65 12.72
C ASN A 121 -2.53 -16.30 13.39
N ALA A 122 -3.64 -16.23 14.12
CA ALA A 122 -3.99 -15.06 14.90
C ALA A 122 -3.49 -15.20 16.36
N ASN A 123 -3.59 -14.10 17.14
CA ASN A 123 -3.09 -14.05 18.52
C ASN A 123 -3.78 -15.02 19.50
N SER A 124 -4.89 -15.65 19.10
CA SER A 124 -5.56 -16.67 19.89
C SER A 124 -5.96 -17.87 19.02
N ARG A 125 -6.03 -19.05 19.63
CA ARG A 125 -6.48 -20.29 18.96
C ARG A 125 -7.90 -20.16 18.43
N PHE A 126 -8.78 -19.49 19.17
CA PHE A 126 -10.17 -19.27 18.77
C PHE A 126 -10.27 -18.36 17.55
N SER A 127 -9.59 -17.21 17.56
CA SER A 127 -9.59 -16.30 16.39
C SER A 127 -8.96 -16.93 15.16
N SER A 128 -7.91 -17.75 15.32
CA SER A 128 -7.33 -18.53 14.22
C SER A 128 -8.32 -19.55 13.65
N LEU A 129 -9.07 -20.26 14.52
CA LEU A 129 -10.08 -21.21 14.08
C LEU A 129 -11.20 -20.51 13.29
N CYS A 130 -11.77 -19.43 13.83
CA CYS A 130 -12.81 -18.65 13.15
C CYS A 130 -12.33 -18.12 11.78
N ALA A 131 -11.14 -17.55 11.73
CA ALA A 131 -10.57 -17.02 10.46
C ALA A 131 -10.34 -18.15 9.43
N ASN A 132 -9.87 -19.33 9.86
CA ASN A 132 -9.68 -20.47 8.98
C ASN A 132 -11.01 -21.05 8.47
N ILE A 133 -12.07 -21.05 9.29
CA ILE A 133 -13.42 -21.41 8.88
C ILE A 133 -13.95 -20.43 7.83
N LEU A 134 -13.89 -19.12 8.10
CA LEU A 134 -14.33 -18.08 7.16
C LEU A 134 -13.58 -18.17 5.83
N ARG A 135 -12.26 -18.41 5.86
CA ARG A 135 -11.44 -18.59 4.67
C ARG A 135 -11.86 -19.80 3.84
N LYS A 136 -12.28 -20.89 4.47
CA LYS A 136 -12.78 -22.08 3.74
C LYS A 136 -14.15 -21.86 3.13
N ILE A 137 -15.06 -21.23 3.85
CA ILE A 137 -16.47 -21.04 3.42
C ILE A 137 -16.58 -20.00 2.32
N PHE A 138 -15.92 -18.84 2.47
CA PHE A 138 -16.12 -17.71 1.55
C PHE A 138 -15.08 -17.68 0.43
N PRO A 139 -15.50 -17.45 -0.84
CA PRO A 139 -14.58 -17.27 -1.95
C PRO A 139 -13.79 -15.96 -1.82
N LEU A 140 -12.62 -15.89 -2.45
CA LEU A 140 -11.71 -14.73 -2.38
C LEU A 140 -12.43 -13.43 -2.75
N GLY A 141 -13.16 -13.42 -3.86
CA GLY A 141 -13.87 -12.22 -4.32
C GLY A 141 -14.93 -11.69 -3.35
N PHE A 142 -15.56 -12.56 -2.55
CA PHE A 142 -16.47 -12.11 -1.49
C PHE A 142 -15.70 -11.44 -0.34
N LEU A 143 -14.59 -12.04 0.09
CA LEU A 143 -13.75 -11.47 1.15
C LEU A 143 -13.16 -10.12 0.72
N GLN A 144 -12.75 -9.98 -0.54
CA GLN A 144 -12.30 -8.71 -1.13
C GLN A 144 -13.41 -7.65 -1.13
N LYS A 145 -14.64 -8.00 -1.47
CA LYS A 145 -15.78 -7.06 -1.39
C LYS A 145 -16.04 -6.58 0.03
N VAL A 146 -15.98 -7.48 1.03
CA VAL A 146 -16.10 -7.12 2.45
C VAL A 146 -14.96 -6.21 2.88
N GLN A 147 -13.73 -6.54 2.52
CA GLN A 147 -12.55 -5.72 2.79
C GLN A 147 -12.71 -4.31 2.21
N ASN A 148 -13.06 -4.17 0.95
CA ASN A 148 -13.21 -2.88 0.29
C ASN A 148 -14.33 -2.04 0.90
N LYS A 149 -15.42 -2.68 1.35
CA LYS A 149 -16.51 -2.01 2.06
C LYS A 149 -16.05 -1.51 3.43
N LEU A 150 -15.26 -2.29 4.16
CA LEU A 150 -14.68 -1.87 5.44
C LEU A 150 -13.71 -0.71 5.24
N ILE A 151 -12.79 -0.81 4.29
CA ILE A 151 -11.80 0.23 3.98
C ILE A 151 -12.49 1.57 3.74
N SER A 152 -13.52 1.62 2.90
CA SER A 152 -14.21 2.85 2.48
C SER A 152 -15.45 3.20 3.33
N LEU A 153 -15.61 2.58 4.51
CA LEU A 153 -16.83 2.69 5.33
C LEU A 153 -17.20 4.15 5.68
N HIS A 154 -16.19 4.98 5.94
CA HIS A 154 -16.40 6.37 6.37
C HIS A 154 -16.10 7.40 5.26
N LYS A 155 -16.03 6.99 3.98
CA LYS A 155 -15.64 7.89 2.87
C LYS A 155 -16.56 9.12 2.70
N ASN A 156 -17.83 8.99 3.08
CA ASN A 156 -18.83 10.07 3.00
C ASN A 156 -19.11 10.73 4.36
N MET A 157 -18.24 10.52 5.34
CA MET A 157 -18.42 11.11 6.67
C MET A 157 -18.33 12.63 6.62
N LYS A 158 -19.25 13.30 7.28
CA LYS A 158 -19.19 14.76 7.47
C LYS A 158 -18.17 15.10 8.56
N ASN A 159 -17.30 16.08 8.26
CA ASN A 159 -16.25 16.56 9.17
C ASN A 159 -15.40 15.42 9.81
N PRO A 160 -14.77 14.59 8.99
CA PRO A 160 -13.92 13.53 9.50
C PRO A 160 -12.66 14.14 10.13
N LYS A 161 -12.30 13.67 11.34
CA LYS A 161 -11.13 14.17 12.09
C LYS A 161 -9.93 13.24 12.03
N TYR A 162 -10.13 11.99 11.61
CA TYR A 162 -9.09 10.98 11.67
C TYR A 162 -8.99 10.19 10.37
N LEU A 163 -7.76 9.98 9.95
CA LEU A 163 -7.35 9.09 8.87
C LEU A 163 -6.60 7.87 9.43
N PHE A 164 -6.50 6.81 8.67
CA PHE A 164 -5.64 5.66 8.94
C PHE A 164 -5.17 5.03 7.64
N ASP A 165 -4.02 4.37 7.71
CA ASP A 165 -3.49 3.59 6.60
C ASP A 165 -4.29 2.27 6.44
N SER A 166 -5.41 2.34 5.72
CA SER A 166 -6.32 1.22 5.54
C SER A 166 -5.80 0.15 4.59
N MET A 167 -4.93 0.55 3.65
CA MET A 167 -4.42 -0.27 2.56
C MET A 167 -2.99 -0.75 2.79
N GLY A 168 -2.16 0.03 3.50
CA GLY A 168 -0.76 -0.26 3.78
C GLY A 168 -0.50 -1.20 4.95
N ARG A 169 0.74 -1.41 5.28
CA ARG A 169 1.18 -2.26 6.41
C ARG A 169 0.86 -1.62 7.77
N ASN A 170 0.65 -0.31 7.79
CA ASN A 170 0.56 0.47 9.02
C ASN A 170 -0.85 0.56 9.63
N VAL A 171 -1.81 -0.23 9.13
CA VAL A 171 -3.18 -0.25 9.67
C VAL A 171 -3.23 -0.50 11.19
N SER A 172 -2.26 -1.19 11.75
CA SER A 172 -2.14 -1.47 13.18
C SER A 172 -1.51 -0.32 13.99
N ARG A 173 -0.85 0.63 13.34
CA ARG A 173 -0.20 1.77 14.04
C ARG A 173 -1.19 2.77 14.61
N GLY A 174 -2.41 2.78 14.10
CA GLY A 174 -3.46 3.63 14.63
C GLY A 174 -4.02 4.60 13.60
N ALA A 175 -4.76 5.59 14.10
CA ALA A 175 -5.30 6.68 13.30
C ALA A 175 -4.61 7.98 13.69
N PHE A 176 -4.45 8.85 12.73
CA PHE A 176 -3.82 10.17 12.89
C PHE A 176 -4.78 11.29 12.47
N PRO A 177 -4.54 12.55 12.90
CA PRO A 177 -5.39 13.69 12.53
C PRO A 177 -5.45 13.88 11.01
N ALA A 178 -6.67 14.07 10.48
CA ALA A 178 -6.87 14.27 9.04
C ALA A 178 -6.21 15.56 8.54
N GLU A 179 -6.18 16.59 9.37
CA GLU A 179 -5.58 17.91 9.09
C GLU A 179 -4.09 17.83 8.69
N TRP A 180 -3.40 16.75 9.04
CA TRP A 180 -2.00 16.59 8.63
C TRP A 180 -1.82 16.39 7.13
N LEU A 181 -2.87 16.00 6.42
CA LEU A 181 -2.86 15.78 4.96
C LEU A 181 -3.67 16.83 4.18
N ASP A 182 -4.16 17.91 4.82
CA ASP A 182 -5.01 18.90 4.18
C ASP A 182 -4.25 19.81 3.20
N GLU A 183 -2.98 20.11 3.53
CA GLU A 183 -2.13 20.96 2.70
C GLU A 183 -0.89 20.19 2.22
N ALA A 184 -0.47 20.47 0.99
CA ALA A 184 0.73 19.91 0.40
C ALA A 184 1.76 21.00 0.10
N ILE A 185 3.05 20.63 0.22
CA ILE A 185 4.18 21.42 -0.24
C ILE A 185 4.97 20.61 -1.27
N TRP A 186 5.63 21.30 -2.19
CA TRP A 186 6.48 20.68 -3.20
C TRP A 186 7.92 20.60 -2.71
N VAL A 187 8.51 19.43 -2.78
CA VAL A 187 9.92 19.17 -2.41
C VAL A 187 10.66 18.51 -3.54
N ASP A 188 11.97 18.66 -3.54
CA ASP A 188 12.84 17.99 -4.51
C ASP A 188 12.89 16.48 -4.24
N PHE A 189 12.82 15.70 -5.30
CA PHE A 189 12.95 14.24 -5.29
C PHE A 189 13.66 13.81 -6.57
N GLU A 190 14.90 13.39 -6.46
CA GLU A 190 15.77 13.14 -7.63
C GLU A 190 15.81 14.37 -8.55
N ASN A 191 15.50 14.16 -9.83
CA ASN A 191 15.41 15.22 -10.84
C ASN A 191 14.00 15.82 -10.99
N ALA A 192 13.09 15.57 -10.07
CA ALA A 192 11.70 16.01 -10.09
C ALA A 192 11.31 16.74 -8.80
N LYS A 193 10.09 17.29 -8.79
CA LYS A 193 9.44 17.78 -7.57
C LYS A 193 8.20 16.97 -7.30
N LEU A 194 8.02 16.56 -6.03
CA LEU A 194 6.84 15.81 -5.59
C LEU A 194 6.10 16.55 -4.48
N PRO A 195 4.75 16.46 -4.46
CA PRO A 195 3.98 16.99 -3.35
C PRO A 195 4.07 16.05 -2.15
N ILE A 196 4.33 16.62 -0.97
CA ILE A 196 4.25 15.91 0.31
C ILE A 196 3.34 16.70 1.25
N PRO A 197 2.75 16.07 2.28
CA PRO A 197 2.00 16.80 3.29
C PRO A 197 2.83 17.91 3.93
N LYS A 198 2.24 19.09 4.12
CA LYS A 198 2.92 20.20 4.82
C LYS A 198 3.33 19.78 6.24
N GLU A 199 2.49 19.00 6.91
CA GLU A 199 2.73 18.46 8.24
C GLU A 199 3.50 17.11 8.20
N TYR A 200 4.36 16.92 7.19
CA TYR A 200 5.12 15.69 6.98
C TYR A 200 5.94 15.25 8.19
N ASP A 201 6.47 16.19 8.97
CA ASP A 201 7.27 15.88 10.16
C ASP A 201 6.43 15.16 11.22
N LYS A 202 5.22 15.67 11.52
CA LYS A 202 4.29 15.02 12.45
C LYS A 202 3.90 13.63 11.94
N TYR A 203 3.60 13.53 10.64
CA TYR A 203 3.19 12.28 10.02
C TYR A 203 4.32 11.24 10.02
N LEU A 204 5.55 11.62 9.66
CA LEU A 204 6.70 10.71 9.66
C LEU A 204 7.12 10.29 11.07
N LYS A 205 7.11 11.21 12.03
CA LYS A 205 7.34 10.88 13.45
C LYS A 205 6.30 9.89 14.00
N TYR A 206 5.05 10.08 13.63
CA TYR A 206 3.99 9.16 14.00
C TYR A 206 4.21 7.74 13.43
N LEU A 207 4.66 7.64 12.18
CA LEU A 207 4.89 6.37 11.52
C LEU A 207 6.19 5.67 11.93
N TYR A 208 7.27 6.44 12.11
CA TYR A 208 8.63 5.90 12.17
C TYR A 208 9.44 6.35 13.38
N GLY A 209 8.86 7.18 14.26
CA GLY A 209 9.61 7.76 15.38
C GLY A 209 10.63 8.78 14.89
N ASP A 210 11.86 8.67 15.33
CA ASP A 210 12.96 9.50 14.82
C ASP A 210 13.40 9.04 13.43
N TYR A 211 12.60 9.42 12.43
CA TYR A 211 12.79 9.00 11.03
C TYR A 211 14.06 9.61 10.38
N MET A 212 14.66 10.64 11.00
CA MET A 212 15.92 11.22 10.52
C MET A 212 17.14 10.40 10.96
N GLU A 213 17.00 9.61 12.01
CA GLU A 213 18.03 8.67 12.42
C GLU A 213 18.20 7.57 11.36
N MET A 214 19.45 7.33 10.97
CA MET A 214 19.76 6.30 9.98
C MET A 214 19.82 4.94 10.67
N ILE A 215 19.07 3.98 10.12
CA ILE A 215 19.17 2.61 10.60
C ILE A 215 20.59 2.06 10.44
N PRO A 216 21.05 1.17 11.34
CA PRO A 216 22.35 0.52 11.24
C PRO A 216 22.56 -0.13 9.86
N VAL A 217 23.79 -0.11 9.35
CA VAL A 217 24.11 -0.70 8.03
C VAL A 217 23.70 -2.17 7.96
N SER A 218 23.84 -2.92 9.08
CA SER A 218 23.44 -4.32 9.18
C SER A 218 21.92 -4.57 9.04
N GLU A 219 21.09 -3.52 9.19
CA GLU A 219 19.62 -3.60 9.05
C GLU A 219 19.14 -3.05 7.71
N ARG A 220 20.06 -2.52 6.86
CA ARG A 220 19.76 -2.02 5.53
C ARG A 220 19.72 -3.19 4.56
N HIS A 221 18.53 -3.65 4.26
CA HIS A 221 18.32 -4.74 3.30
C HIS A 221 17.05 -4.50 2.50
N VAL A 222 17.01 -5.10 1.33
CA VAL A 222 15.86 -5.11 0.43
C VAL A 222 14.66 -5.77 1.12
N SER A 223 13.49 -5.17 1.01
CA SER A 223 12.28 -5.63 1.70
C SER A 223 11.60 -6.82 1.04
N HIS A 224 11.84 -7.04 -0.25
CA HIS A 224 11.21 -8.10 -1.04
C HIS A 224 12.23 -9.18 -1.39
N ASP A 225 11.83 -10.45 -1.25
CA ASP A 225 12.61 -11.61 -1.72
C ASP A 225 12.53 -11.68 -3.25
N ILE A 226 13.28 -10.80 -3.92
CA ILE A 226 13.28 -10.68 -5.38
C ILE A 226 13.96 -11.91 -5.96
N LYS A 227 13.24 -12.62 -6.83
CA LYS A 227 13.72 -13.82 -7.53
C LYS A 227 14.23 -13.50 -8.93
N GLN A 228 13.55 -12.62 -9.62
CA GLN A 228 13.89 -12.25 -10.99
C GLN A 228 13.52 -10.80 -11.26
N ILE A 229 14.42 -10.10 -11.93
CA ILE A 229 14.20 -8.74 -12.46
C ILE A 229 14.53 -8.77 -13.95
N ASP A 230 13.65 -8.17 -14.76
CA ASP A 230 13.90 -7.79 -16.13
C ASP A 230 13.42 -6.35 -16.32
N LEU A 231 14.33 -5.46 -16.66
CA LEU A 231 14.04 -4.04 -16.87
C LEU A 231 13.56 -3.77 -18.31
N GLY A 232 13.58 -4.77 -19.20
CA GLY A 232 13.23 -4.59 -20.60
C GLY A 232 14.04 -3.47 -21.26
N GLU A 233 13.36 -2.59 -21.99
CA GLU A 233 13.99 -1.42 -22.64
C GLU A 233 14.58 -0.40 -21.65
N TYR A 234 14.19 -0.46 -20.37
CA TYR A 234 14.67 0.45 -19.33
C TYR A 234 16.00 0.03 -18.69
N ALA A 235 16.62 -1.07 -19.11
CA ALA A 235 17.89 -1.54 -18.56
C ALA A 235 19.05 -0.53 -18.68
N GLY A 236 18.96 0.40 -19.65
CA GLY A 236 19.94 1.48 -19.83
C GLY A 236 19.79 2.68 -18.89
N TYR A 237 18.68 2.78 -18.16
CA TYR A 237 18.38 3.89 -17.25
C TYR A 237 18.81 3.64 -15.80
N VAL A 238 19.54 2.58 -15.54
CA VAL A 238 20.08 2.30 -14.19
C VAL A 238 21.12 3.37 -13.84
N CYS A 239 20.86 4.15 -12.80
CA CYS A 239 21.82 5.13 -12.29
C CYS A 239 23.13 4.44 -11.93
N LYS A 240 24.23 4.86 -12.56
CA LYS A 240 25.57 4.29 -12.34
C LYS A 240 26.16 4.64 -10.95
N ASP A 241 25.53 5.54 -10.21
CA ASP A 241 26.07 6.16 -9.00
C ASP A 241 25.35 5.76 -7.69
N SER A 242 24.61 4.65 -7.67
CA SER A 242 23.80 4.24 -6.49
C SER A 242 24.30 2.99 -5.76
N PHE A 243 25.65 2.84 -5.64
CA PHE A 243 26.23 1.82 -4.74
C PHE A 243 27.38 2.40 -3.91
#